data_cc7e01fc42759ec77e5e8857fc095505
#
_entry.id   cc7e01fc42759ec77e5e8857fc095505
#
_cell.length_a   1.000
_cell.length_b   1.000
_cell.length_c   1.000
_cell.angle_alpha   90.00
_cell.angle_beta   90.00
_cell.angle_gamma   90.00
#
_symmetry.space_group_name_H-M   'P 1'
#
loop_
_entity.id
_entity.type
_entity.pdbx_description
1 polymer ?
#
loop_
_entity_poly.entity_id
_entity_poly.type
_entity_poly.pdbx_seq_one_letter_code
_entity_poly.pdbx_strand_id
1 'polypeptide(L)'
;MGKEERSHINIVVIGHVDSGKSTTTGHMIYKCGGIDQRTIEKFEKEAAELGKGSFKYAWVLDKLKAERERGITIDIALWKFQTSKYEVTVIDAPGHRDFIKNMITGTSQADCAILIIASGTGEFEAGISKDGQTREHALLAFTLGVKQLIVALNKMDTCKWSEDRYNEIVKETSNFIKKVGYNPKSVPFVPISGFNGDNMLEASTNCPWYKGWEKETKAGKSTGKTLLEAIDAIEPPVRPSNKPLRLPLQDVYKISGIGTVPVGRVETGVITPGMIVTFAPANVTTEVKSVEMHHQQLKAGNPGDNVGFNVKNVSVKEVRRGNVASDSKNDPAAGCDSFNAQVIVLNHPGQVGAGYAPVLDCHTAHIACKFAELLEKIDRRTGKATEASPKFIKSGDAAIVKMVPSKPMCVEPFTDYPPLGRFAVRDMRQTVAVGVIKSVVKNAGGAGKVTKAAAKAGKK
;
A
#
# COMPACT_ATOMS: atom_id res chain seq x y z
N MET A 1 -18.16 19.64 25.12
CA MET A 1 -17.03 19.78 24.18
C MET A 1 -17.14 18.63 23.21
N GLY A 2 -17.55 18.91 21.95
CA GLY A 2 -17.59 17.90 20.90
C GLY A 2 -16.19 17.37 20.66
N LYS A 3 -16.04 16.03 20.58
CA LYS A 3 -14.80 15.43 20.08
C LYS A 3 -14.63 15.98 18.66
N GLU A 4 -13.59 16.79 18.42
CA GLU A 4 -13.15 17.07 17.05
C GLU A 4 -12.90 15.74 16.37
N GLU A 5 -13.61 15.50 15.29
CA GLU A 5 -13.43 14.28 14.48
C GLU A 5 -12.04 14.35 13.83
N ARG A 6 -11.10 13.56 14.33
CA ARG A 6 -9.74 13.49 13.79
C ARG A 6 -9.79 12.95 12.37
N SER A 7 -8.99 13.52 11.48
CA SER A 7 -8.87 13.00 10.13
C SER A 7 -8.21 11.62 10.15
N HIS A 8 -8.75 10.68 9.36
CA HIS A 8 -8.20 9.34 9.23
C HIS A 8 -7.12 9.30 8.16
N ILE A 9 -5.99 8.63 8.45
CA ILE A 9 -4.92 8.36 7.49
C ILE A 9 -4.45 6.92 7.57
N ASN A 10 -3.98 6.41 6.44
CA ASN A 10 -3.41 5.06 6.32
C ASN A 10 -1.91 5.18 6.08
N ILE A 11 -1.12 4.49 6.90
CA ILE A 11 0.34 4.48 6.80
C ILE A 11 0.80 3.05 6.56
N VAL A 12 1.57 2.82 5.51
CA VAL A 12 2.25 1.54 5.29
C VAL A 12 3.68 1.60 5.80
N VAL A 13 4.09 0.56 6.51
CA VAL A 13 5.48 0.40 6.97
C VAL A 13 6.20 -0.56 6.04
N ILE A 14 7.23 -0.08 5.38
CA ILE A 14 8.01 -0.79 4.37
C ILE A 14 9.49 -0.79 4.70
N GLY A 15 10.24 -1.66 4.08
CA GLY A 15 11.69 -1.79 4.26
C GLY A 15 12.16 -3.23 4.07
N HIS A 16 13.47 -3.42 4.14
CA HIS A 16 14.10 -4.74 4.00
C HIS A 16 13.64 -5.71 5.10
N VAL A 17 13.79 -7.00 4.85
CA VAL A 17 13.63 -8.02 5.90
C VAL A 17 14.59 -7.72 7.06
N ASP A 18 14.19 -8.01 8.27
CA ASP A 18 14.95 -7.76 9.52
C ASP A 18 15.31 -6.29 9.81
N SER A 19 14.78 -5.32 9.06
CA SER A 19 15.01 -3.88 9.37
C SER A 19 14.29 -3.39 10.62
N GLY A 20 13.45 -4.22 11.25
CA GLY A 20 12.71 -3.90 12.47
C GLY A 20 11.37 -3.22 12.25
N LYS A 21 10.72 -3.43 11.10
CA LYS A 21 9.38 -2.88 10.77
C LYS A 21 8.34 -3.20 11.83
N SER A 22 8.05 -4.49 12.02
CA SER A 22 7.01 -4.95 12.96
C SER A 22 7.34 -4.60 14.41
N THR A 23 8.62 -4.63 14.80
CA THR A 23 9.06 -4.19 16.14
C THR A 23 8.79 -2.69 16.36
N THR A 24 9.17 -1.85 15.41
CA THR A 24 8.95 -0.39 15.50
C THR A 24 7.46 -0.07 15.51
N THR A 25 6.69 -0.70 14.63
CA THR A 25 5.24 -0.51 14.53
C THR A 25 4.52 -0.96 15.81
N GLY A 26 4.83 -2.16 16.29
CA GLY A 26 4.21 -2.71 17.50
C GLY A 26 4.54 -1.89 18.76
N HIS A 27 5.78 -1.41 18.87
CA HIS A 27 6.19 -0.53 19.97
C HIS A 27 5.46 0.82 19.91
N MET A 28 5.30 1.40 18.72
CA MET A 28 4.55 2.64 18.53
C MET A 28 3.07 2.46 18.92
N ILE A 29 2.43 1.37 18.48
CA ILE A 29 1.05 1.05 18.81
C ILE A 29 0.88 0.94 20.33
N TYR A 30 1.81 0.24 21.00
CA TYR A 30 1.80 0.10 22.47
C TYR A 30 1.93 1.45 23.17
N LYS A 31 2.92 2.25 22.80
CA LYS A 31 3.15 3.58 23.39
C LYS A 31 2.01 4.57 23.15
N CYS A 32 1.33 4.46 22.02
CA CYS A 32 0.14 5.28 21.70
C CYS A 32 -1.16 4.73 22.32
N GLY A 33 -1.11 3.72 23.20
CA GLY A 33 -2.26 3.17 23.90
C GLY A 33 -3.17 2.28 23.05
N GLY A 34 -2.70 1.83 21.88
CA GLY A 34 -3.44 0.91 21.01
C GLY A 34 -3.47 -0.54 21.49
N ILE A 35 -2.64 -0.90 22.48
CA ILE A 35 -2.59 -2.20 23.11
C ILE A 35 -2.27 -2.06 24.60
N ASP A 36 -2.83 -2.94 25.42
CA ASP A 36 -2.61 -2.92 26.87
C ASP A 36 -1.29 -3.60 27.27
N GLN A 37 -0.78 -3.20 28.45
CA GLN A 37 0.47 -3.69 28.99
C GLN A 37 0.43 -5.21 29.25
N ARG A 38 -0.70 -5.76 29.68
CA ARG A 38 -0.83 -7.20 30.01
C ARG A 38 -0.64 -8.06 28.76
N THR A 39 -1.11 -7.57 27.61
CA THR A 39 -0.91 -8.24 26.32
C THR A 39 0.56 -8.24 25.92
N ILE A 40 1.28 -7.14 26.12
CA ILE A 40 2.73 -7.09 25.87
C ILE A 40 3.50 -8.03 26.81
N GLU A 41 3.18 -8.04 28.09
CA GLU A 41 3.80 -8.95 29.08
C GLU A 41 3.56 -10.43 28.74
N LYS A 42 2.37 -10.74 28.23
CA LYS A 42 2.05 -12.10 27.73
C LYS A 42 2.95 -12.45 26.53
N PHE A 43 3.07 -11.57 25.55
CA PHE A 43 3.94 -11.80 24.39
C PHE A 43 5.41 -11.89 24.78
N GLU A 44 5.85 -11.13 25.78
CA GLU A 44 7.22 -11.19 26.31
C GLU A 44 7.54 -12.57 26.90
N LYS A 45 6.61 -13.13 27.68
CA LYS A 45 6.75 -14.49 28.24
C LYS A 45 6.76 -15.55 27.16
N GLU A 46 5.77 -15.53 26.26
CA GLU A 46 5.68 -16.47 25.13
C GLU A 46 6.92 -16.39 24.22
N ALA A 47 7.44 -15.17 23.96
CA ALA A 47 8.65 -14.97 23.16
C ALA A 47 9.91 -15.49 23.87
N ALA A 48 10.01 -15.30 25.17
CA ALA A 48 11.12 -15.81 25.98
C ALA A 48 11.18 -17.35 25.97
N GLU A 49 10.02 -18.03 26.07
CA GLU A 49 9.91 -19.49 26.01
C GLU A 49 10.42 -20.04 24.66
N LEU A 50 10.26 -19.30 23.57
CA LEU A 50 10.76 -19.65 22.23
C LEU A 50 12.18 -19.13 21.94
N GLY A 51 12.86 -18.54 22.94
CA GLY A 51 14.19 -17.94 22.76
C GLY A 51 14.19 -16.68 21.88
N LYS A 52 13.05 -16.01 21.74
CA LYS A 52 12.82 -14.83 20.89
C LYS A 52 12.39 -13.60 21.67
N GLY A 53 12.95 -13.36 22.85
CA GLY A 53 12.53 -12.26 23.73
C GLY A 53 12.51 -10.86 23.11
N SER A 54 13.32 -10.62 22.06
CA SER A 54 13.33 -9.35 21.31
C SER A 54 12.11 -9.12 20.42
N PHE A 55 11.24 -10.13 20.22
CA PHE A 55 10.10 -10.08 19.31
C PHE A 55 8.78 -9.66 19.99
N LYS A 56 8.76 -9.32 21.26
CA LYS A 56 7.54 -8.99 22.02
C LYS A 56 6.65 -7.93 21.33
N TYR A 57 7.24 -6.92 20.73
CA TYR A 57 6.52 -5.89 19.99
C TYR A 57 6.11 -6.34 18.58
N ALA A 58 6.94 -7.10 17.90
CA ALA A 58 6.60 -7.64 16.59
C ALA A 58 5.38 -8.57 16.67
N TRP A 59 5.25 -9.34 17.74
CA TRP A 59 4.13 -10.25 17.94
C TRP A 59 2.77 -9.59 18.12
N VAL A 60 2.73 -8.28 18.36
CA VAL A 60 1.51 -7.48 18.30
C VAL A 60 0.84 -7.61 16.93
N LEU A 61 1.65 -7.64 15.88
CA LEU A 61 1.22 -7.65 14.48
C LEU A 61 1.21 -9.05 13.89
N ASP A 62 2.09 -9.95 14.36
CA ASP A 62 2.21 -11.33 13.89
C ASP A 62 1.02 -12.19 14.36
N LYS A 63 0.01 -12.28 13.52
CA LYS A 63 -1.25 -13.00 13.80
C LYS A 63 -1.13 -14.49 13.55
N LEU A 64 -0.28 -14.90 12.61
CA LEU A 64 -0.12 -16.29 12.21
C LEU A 64 0.96 -16.98 13.04
N LYS A 65 0.69 -18.23 13.43
CA LYS A 65 1.69 -19.06 14.13
C LYS A 65 2.99 -19.18 13.30
N ALA A 66 2.87 -19.33 11.98
CA ALA A 66 4.01 -19.39 11.08
C ALA A 66 4.86 -18.09 11.05
N GLU A 67 4.25 -16.93 11.26
CA GLU A 67 4.96 -15.65 11.38
C GLU A 67 5.82 -15.64 12.65
N ARG A 68 5.23 -16.02 13.79
CA ARG A 68 5.93 -16.08 15.09
C ARG A 68 7.06 -17.10 15.09
N GLU A 69 6.84 -18.28 14.51
CA GLU A 69 7.85 -19.33 14.41
C GLU A 69 9.03 -18.93 13.49
N ARG A 70 8.75 -18.28 12.37
CA ARG A 70 9.76 -17.85 11.40
C ARG A 70 10.39 -16.50 11.75
N GLY A 71 9.68 -15.62 12.47
CA GLY A 71 10.10 -14.26 12.76
C GLY A 71 10.01 -13.33 11.54
N ILE A 72 9.11 -13.64 10.59
CA ILE A 72 8.87 -12.84 9.39
C ILE A 72 7.38 -12.61 9.19
N THR A 73 7.00 -11.41 8.77
CA THR A 73 5.63 -11.09 8.38
C THR A 73 5.30 -11.75 7.05
N ILE A 74 4.18 -12.46 6.98
CA ILE A 74 3.70 -13.17 5.79
C ILE A 74 2.52 -12.43 5.17
N ASP A 75 1.56 -12.02 6.00
CA ASP A 75 0.34 -11.33 5.56
C ASP A 75 0.27 -9.91 6.12
N ILE A 76 -0.64 -9.11 5.57
CA ILE A 76 -0.86 -7.74 5.97
C ILE A 76 -1.54 -7.70 7.33
N ALA A 77 -0.96 -6.96 8.28
CA ALA A 77 -1.60 -6.64 9.54
C ALA A 77 -2.09 -5.19 9.53
N LEU A 78 -3.33 -5.00 9.93
CA LEU A 78 -3.93 -3.67 10.11
C LEU A 78 -4.12 -3.43 11.61
N TRP A 79 -3.65 -2.28 12.07
CA TRP A 79 -3.85 -1.84 13.44
C TRP A 79 -4.13 -0.34 13.49
N LYS A 80 -4.73 0.15 14.56
CA LYS A 80 -4.99 1.56 14.71
C LYS A 80 -4.37 2.14 15.98
N PHE A 81 -3.96 3.38 15.90
CA PHE A 81 -3.63 4.22 17.03
C PHE A 81 -4.06 5.67 16.77
N GLN A 82 -4.01 6.50 17.79
CA GLN A 82 -4.36 7.91 17.67
C GLN A 82 -3.16 8.78 17.98
N THR A 83 -3.00 9.83 17.18
CA THR A 83 -2.08 10.92 17.45
C THR A 83 -2.84 12.15 17.93
N SER A 84 -2.16 13.26 18.15
CA SER A 84 -2.82 14.54 18.44
C SER A 84 -3.72 15.01 17.29
N LYS A 85 -3.34 14.69 16.05
CA LYS A 85 -3.98 15.20 14.81
C LYS A 85 -4.81 14.16 14.07
N TYR A 86 -4.36 12.90 14.07
CA TYR A 86 -4.92 11.85 13.20
C TYR A 86 -5.43 10.63 13.96
N GLU A 87 -6.43 9.98 13.38
CA GLU A 87 -6.69 8.56 13.60
C GLU A 87 -5.92 7.79 12.53
N VAL A 88 -4.94 6.99 12.96
CA VAL A 88 -3.99 6.31 12.07
C VAL A 88 -4.32 4.84 11.97
N THR A 89 -4.51 4.33 10.76
CA THR A 89 -4.43 2.91 10.46
C THR A 89 -3.05 2.57 9.95
N VAL A 90 -2.31 1.75 10.70
CA VAL A 90 -1.02 1.23 10.28
C VAL A 90 -1.21 -0.06 9.52
N ILE A 91 -0.53 -0.16 8.40
CA ILE A 91 -0.47 -1.32 7.53
C ILE A 91 0.95 -1.88 7.63
N ASP A 92 1.13 -2.95 8.41
CA ASP A 92 2.41 -3.66 8.44
C ASP A 92 2.49 -4.60 7.25
N ALA A 93 3.46 -4.34 6.37
CA ALA A 93 3.61 -5.06 5.11
C ALA A 93 4.83 -5.99 5.16
N PRO A 94 4.74 -7.20 4.57
CA PRO A 94 5.86 -8.12 4.51
C PRO A 94 7.10 -7.51 3.88
N GLY A 95 8.27 -7.73 4.48
CA GLY A 95 9.56 -7.29 3.93
C GLY A 95 10.21 -8.30 2.99
N HIS A 96 9.83 -9.57 3.07
CA HIS A 96 10.45 -10.63 2.32
C HIS A 96 9.90 -10.70 0.88
N ARG A 97 10.79 -10.87 -0.11
CA ARG A 97 10.42 -10.88 -1.55
C ARG A 97 9.41 -11.96 -1.94
N ASP A 98 9.33 -13.07 -1.21
CA ASP A 98 8.35 -14.12 -1.50
C ASP A 98 6.90 -13.66 -1.24
N PHE A 99 6.72 -12.62 -0.41
CA PHE A 99 5.42 -12.05 -0.03
C PHE A 99 5.17 -10.68 -0.65
N ILE A 100 5.89 -10.34 -1.72
CA ILE A 100 5.80 -9.02 -2.39
C ILE A 100 4.36 -8.68 -2.82
N LYS A 101 3.54 -9.67 -3.16
CA LYS A 101 2.11 -9.46 -3.50
C LYS A 101 1.34 -8.83 -2.35
N ASN A 102 1.55 -9.32 -1.14
CA ASN A 102 0.90 -8.79 0.05
C ASN A 102 1.44 -7.39 0.38
N MET A 103 2.75 -7.17 0.22
CA MET A 103 3.35 -5.84 0.34
C MET A 103 2.71 -4.84 -0.63
N ILE A 104 2.54 -5.21 -1.90
CA ILE A 104 1.91 -4.36 -2.92
C ILE A 104 0.45 -4.07 -2.56
N THR A 105 -0.30 -5.08 -2.12
CA THR A 105 -1.68 -4.92 -1.69
C THR A 105 -1.80 -3.96 -0.50
N GLY A 106 -0.93 -4.08 0.50
CA GLY A 106 -0.89 -3.17 1.63
C GLY A 106 -0.54 -1.73 1.21
N THR A 107 0.50 -1.60 0.39
CA THR A 107 0.98 -0.29 -0.08
C THR A 107 -0.06 0.44 -0.93
N SER A 108 -0.84 -0.27 -1.74
CA SER A 108 -1.90 0.34 -2.55
C SER A 108 -2.99 1.04 -1.72
N GLN A 109 -3.09 0.71 -0.44
CA GLN A 109 -4.09 1.26 0.48
C GLN A 109 -3.56 2.43 1.33
N ALA A 110 -2.31 2.83 1.17
CA ALA A 110 -1.66 3.80 2.04
C ALA A 110 -1.67 5.23 1.47
N ASP A 111 -1.72 6.19 2.37
CA ASP A 111 -1.58 7.61 2.09
C ASP A 111 -0.14 8.09 2.25
N CYS A 112 0.59 7.46 3.17
CA CYS A 112 1.99 7.73 3.47
C CYS A 112 2.72 6.41 3.71
N ALA A 113 4.02 6.38 3.42
CA ALA A 113 4.88 5.25 3.76
C ALA A 113 5.93 5.66 4.80
N ILE A 114 6.21 4.75 5.73
CA ILE A 114 7.39 4.83 6.60
C ILE A 114 8.38 3.79 6.10
N LEU A 115 9.51 4.23 5.58
CA LEU A 115 10.60 3.37 5.15
C LEU A 115 11.54 3.15 6.34
N ILE A 116 11.56 1.93 6.85
CA ILE A 116 12.45 1.53 7.92
C ILE A 116 13.76 0.99 7.33
N ILE A 117 14.85 1.63 7.70
CA ILE A 117 16.20 1.28 7.28
C ILE A 117 17.01 0.85 8.50
N ALA A 118 17.61 -0.34 8.45
CA ALA A 118 18.54 -0.78 9.48
C ALA A 118 19.87 -0.06 9.32
N SER A 119 20.40 0.54 10.40
CA SER A 119 21.64 1.34 10.37
C SER A 119 22.90 0.53 10.65
N GLY A 120 22.76 -0.74 11.07
CA GLY A 120 23.87 -1.63 11.34
C GLY A 120 24.79 -1.82 10.14
N THR A 121 26.08 -2.04 10.41
CA THR A 121 27.07 -2.31 9.36
C THR A 121 26.75 -3.62 8.65
N GLY A 122 26.68 -3.59 7.33
CA GLY A 122 26.26 -4.71 6.49
C GLY A 122 24.74 -4.83 6.31
N GLU A 123 23.93 -4.38 7.26
CA GLU A 123 22.47 -4.44 7.15
C GLU A 123 21.92 -3.36 6.18
N PHE A 124 22.44 -2.14 6.29
CA PHE A 124 22.09 -1.04 5.37
C PHE A 124 22.49 -1.38 3.94
N GLU A 125 23.74 -1.82 3.77
CA GLU A 125 24.31 -2.17 2.47
C GLU A 125 23.53 -3.30 1.79
N ALA A 126 23.13 -4.32 2.54
CA ALA A 126 22.27 -5.40 2.04
C ALA A 126 20.90 -4.88 1.57
N GLY A 127 20.28 -4.01 2.37
CA GLY A 127 18.95 -3.44 2.05
C GLY A 127 18.95 -2.54 0.82
N ILE A 128 20.01 -1.75 0.61
CA ILE A 128 20.11 -0.78 -0.49
C ILE A 128 20.81 -1.35 -1.74
N SER A 129 21.35 -2.56 -1.67
CA SER A 129 21.95 -3.23 -2.82
C SER A 129 20.99 -3.38 -4.00
N LYS A 130 21.50 -3.77 -5.17
CA LYS A 130 20.69 -3.97 -6.37
C LYS A 130 19.55 -4.96 -6.16
N ASP A 131 19.79 -6.00 -5.35
CA ASP A 131 18.84 -7.06 -5.03
C ASP A 131 18.13 -6.81 -3.68
N GLY A 132 18.39 -5.68 -3.04
CA GLY A 132 17.84 -5.28 -1.75
C GLY A 132 16.41 -4.77 -1.87
N GLN A 133 15.57 -5.16 -0.91
CA GLN A 133 14.14 -4.81 -0.92
C GLN A 133 13.87 -3.34 -0.59
N THR A 134 14.77 -2.63 0.05
CA THR A 134 14.60 -1.21 0.38
C THR A 134 14.32 -0.37 -0.87
N ARG A 135 15.11 -0.58 -1.93
CA ARG A 135 14.90 0.13 -3.21
C ARG A 135 13.60 -0.27 -3.88
N GLU A 136 13.31 -1.56 -3.94
CA GLU A 136 12.10 -2.07 -4.57
C GLU A 136 10.85 -1.57 -3.86
N HIS A 137 10.83 -1.60 -2.53
CA HIS A 137 9.69 -1.12 -1.75
C HIS A 137 9.42 0.37 -1.93
N ALA A 138 10.46 1.21 -1.94
CA ALA A 138 10.30 2.64 -2.19
C ALA A 138 9.79 2.92 -3.61
N LEU A 139 10.30 2.18 -4.61
CA LEU A 139 9.85 2.28 -6.00
C LEU A 139 8.38 1.88 -6.13
N LEU A 140 7.99 0.76 -5.54
CA LEU A 140 6.60 0.28 -5.55
C LEU A 140 5.68 1.26 -4.83
N ALA A 141 6.06 1.76 -3.67
CA ALA A 141 5.28 2.76 -2.95
C ALA A 141 5.03 4.01 -3.81
N PHE A 142 6.05 4.55 -4.45
CA PHE A 142 5.92 5.70 -5.34
C PHE A 142 5.01 5.39 -6.55
N THR A 143 5.22 4.26 -7.19
CA THR A 143 4.45 3.81 -8.35
C THR A 143 2.99 3.61 -8.02
N LEU A 144 2.69 3.02 -6.87
CA LEU A 144 1.32 2.79 -6.38
C LEU A 144 0.67 4.06 -5.82
N GLY A 145 1.36 5.21 -5.89
CA GLY A 145 0.82 6.52 -5.62
C GLY A 145 1.00 7.04 -4.20
N VAL A 146 1.79 6.37 -3.40
CA VAL A 146 2.19 6.88 -2.08
C VAL A 146 3.21 7.99 -2.28
N LYS A 147 2.76 9.24 -2.22
CA LYS A 147 3.59 10.42 -2.53
C LYS A 147 4.33 10.97 -1.31
N GLN A 148 3.87 10.66 -0.11
CA GLN A 148 4.50 11.10 1.13
C GLN A 148 5.31 9.97 1.74
N LEU A 149 6.55 10.27 2.10
CA LEU A 149 7.51 9.31 2.66
C LEU A 149 8.11 9.87 3.93
N ILE A 150 8.26 9.02 4.93
CA ILE A 150 9.07 9.25 6.13
C ILE A 150 10.15 8.17 6.13
N VAL A 151 11.39 8.53 6.41
CA VAL A 151 12.49 7.58 6.54
C VAL A 151 12.91 7.48 8.00
N ALA A 152 12.81 6.29 8.57
CA ALA A 152 13.28 6.00 9.92
C ALA A 152 14.55 5.14 9.84
N LEU A 153 15.67 5.71 10.32
CA LEU A 153 16.93 5.00 10.43
C LEU A 153 16.92 4.25 11.76
N ASN A 154 16.55 2.99 11.69
CA ASN A 154 16.37 2.13 12.84
C ASN A 154 17.66 1.45 13.28
N LYS A 155 17.66 0.90 14.49
CA LYS A 155 18.80 0.21 15.10
C LYS A 155 20.03 1.12 15.29
N MET A 156 19.81 2.41 15.53
CA MET A 156 20.92 3.36 15.78
C MET A 156 21.72 3.01 17.04
N ASP A 157 21.10 2.31 17.99
CA ASP A 157 21.74 1.75 19.16
C ASP A 157 22.87 0.76 18.79
N THR A 158 22.71 -0.03 17.74
CA THR A 158 23.72 -1.01 17.30
C THR A 158 24.96 -0.36 16.72
N CYS A 159 24.87 0.84 16.17
CA CYS A 159 26.00 1.64 15.70
C CYS A 159 26.38 2.77 16.68
N LYS A 160 26.01 2.61 17.96
CA LYS A 160 26.36 3.53 19.06
C LYS A 160 25.98 4.98 18.79
N TRP A 161 24.86 5.20 18.07
CA TRP A 161 24.35 6.53 17.71
C TRP A 161 25.38 7.40 16.97
N SER A 162 26.17 6.79 16.09
CA SER A 162 27.19 7.49 15.29
C SER A 162 26.57 8.50 14.34
N GLU A 163 26.99 9.77 14.46
CA GLU A 163 26.58 10.86 13.58
C GLU A 163 27.07 10.63 12.13
N ASP A 164 28.31 10.17 11.98
CA ASP A 164 28.90 9.88 10.66
C ASP A 164 28.10 8.80 9.93
N ARG A 165 27.73 7.73 10.64
CA ARG A 165 26.92 6.65 10.08
C ARG A 165 25.53 7.15 9.69
N TYR A 166 24.90 7.97 10.51
CA TYR A 166 23.64 8.62 10.20
C TYR A 166 23.75 9.45 8.92
N ASN A 167 24.73 10.33 8.82
CA ASN A 167 24.92 11.21 7.66
C ASN A 167 25.22 10.42 6.38
N GLU A 168 26.02 9.36 6.47
CA GLU A 168 26.28 8.43 5.35
C GLU A 168 24.96 7.83 4.80
N ILE A 169 24.15 7.25 5.69
CA ILE A 169 22.89 6.60 5.32
C ILE A 169 21.89 7.61 4.75
N VAL A 170 21.77 8.80 5.35
CA VAL A 170 20.90 9.88 4.85
C VAL A 170 21.30 10.29 3.44
N LYS A 171 22.60 10.45 3.17
CA LYS A 171 23.11 10.84 1.84
C LYS A 171 22.78 9.79 0.79
N GLU A 172 23.09 8.53 1.06
CA GLU A 172 22.82 7.42 0.12
C GLU A 172 21.31 7.22 -0.11
N THR A 173 20.52 7.27 0.96
CA THR A 173 19.06 7.14 0.88
C THR A 173 18.45 8.31 0.11
N SER A 174 18.89 9.54 0.36
CA SER A 174 18.41 10.72 -0.38
C SER A 174 18.67 10.61 -1.88
N ASN A 175 19.84 10.12 -2.26
CA ASN A 175 20.20 9.92 -3.67
C ASN A 175 19.29 8.91 -4.34
N PHE A 176 18.98 7.80 -3.66
CA PHE A 176 18.15 6.78 -4.29
C PHE A 176 16.66 7.14 -4.31
N ILE A 177 16.08 7.72 -3.25
CA ILE A 177 14.67 8.12 -3.25
C ILE A 177 14.41 9.24 -4.26
N LYS A 178 15.39 10.12 -4.52
CA LYS A 178 15.35 11.11 -5.59
C LYS A 178 15.24 10.45 -6.97
N LYS A 179 16.00 9.38 -7.21
CA LYS A 179 15.94 8.61 -8.47
C LYS A 179 14.59 7.90 -8.65
N VAL A 180 13.96 7.49 -7.56
CA VAL A 180 12.61 6.91 -7.55
C VAL A 180 11.55 7.95 -7.92
N GLY A 181 11.72 9.21 -7.50
CA GLY A 181 10.81 10.30 -7.80
C GLY A 181 10.36 11.11 -6.58
N TYR A 182 10.79 10.74 -5.37
CA TYR A 182 10.55 11.54 -4.18
C TYR A 182 11.47 12.76 -4.13
N ASN A 183 10.98 13.85 -3.54
CA ASN A 183 11.82 15.00 -3.21
C ASN A 183 12.42 14.81 -1.81
N PRO A 184 13.74 14.61 -1.67
CA PRO A 184 14.37 14.39 -0.35
C PRO A 184 14.12 15.52 0.66
N LYS A 185 13.95 16.75 0.18
CA LYS A 185 13.64 17.91 1.04
C LYS A 185 12.24 17.86 1.68
N SER A 186 11.35 17.06 1.11
CA SER A 186 10.00 16.84 1.64
C SER A 186 9.90 15.56 2.49
N VAL A 187 11.03 14.90 2.77
CA VAL A 187 11.09 13.64 3.50
C VAL A 187 11.76 13.83 4.84
N PRO A 188 11.06 13.65 5.97
CA PRO A 188 11.69 13.61 7.29
C PRO A 188 12.59 12.39 7.43
N PHE A 189 13.82 12.60 7.97
CA PHE A 189 14.75 11.54 8.35
C PHE A 189 14.87 11.51 9.86
N VAL A 190 14.54 10.38 10.48
CA VAL A 190 14.52 10.23 11.94
C VAL A 190 15.41 9.07 12.36
N PRO A 191 16.48 9.32 13.15
CA PRO A 191 17.26 8.24 13.74
C PRO A 191 16.49 7.66 14.93
N ILE A 192 16.22 6.36 14.92
CA ILE A 192 15.43 5.69 15.96
C ILE A 192 16.10 4.41 16.49
N SER A 193 15.68 3.99 17.67
CA SER A 193 15.73 2.59 18.10
C SER A 193 14.31 2.09 18.33
N GLY A 194 13.80 1.34 17.37
CA GLY A 194 12.43 0.82 17.44
C GLY A 194 12.21 -0.14 18.60
N PHE A 195 13.26 -0.83 19.04
CA PHE A 195 13.20 -1.71 20.21
C PHE A 195 13.20 -0.93 21.53
N ASN A 196 14.11 0.05 21.70
CA ASN A 196 14.22 0.85 22.91
C ASN A 196 13.19 2.00 22.99
N GLY A 197 12.67 2.45 21.84
CA GLY A 197 11.69 3.54 21.76
C GLY A 197 12.30 4.93 21.57
N ASP A 198 13.62 5.02 21.36
CA ASP A 198 14.31 6.30 21.16
C ASP A 198 13.82 7.04 19.91
N ASN A 199 13.54 8.33 20.04
CA ASN A 199 13.01 9.21 18.99
C ASN A 199 11.71 8.74 18.34
N MET A 200 10.96 7.88 18.99
CA MET A 200 9.66 7.46 18.50
C MET A 200 8.55 8.43 18.92
N LEU A 201 8.31 8.59 20.23
CA LEU A 201 7.36 9.54 20.80
C LEU A 201 8.04 10.73 21.44
N GLU A 202 9.17 10.49 22.09
CA GLU A 202 9.97 11.48 22.81
C GLU A 202 11.36 11.57 22.22
N ALA A 203 11.95 12.77 22.27
CA ALA A 203 13.32 12.98 21.78
C ALA A 203 14.32 12.18 22.61
N SER A 204 15.22 11.46 21.95
CA SER A 204 16.28 10.69 22.62
C SER A 204 17.43 11.59 23.08
N THR A 205 18.00 11.27 24.23
CA THR A 205 19.24 11.88 24.73
C THR A 205 20.51 11.23 24.17
N ASN A 206 20.37 10.09 23.47
CA ASN A 206 21.48 9.32 22.93
C ASN A 206 22.12 9.95 21.67
N CYS A 207 21.41 10.88 21.01
CA CYS A 207 21.87 11.57 19.81
C CYS A 207 21.81 13.09 19.94
N PRO A 208 22.64 13.71 20.80
CA PRO A 208 22.64 15.18 21.02
C PRO A 208 23.01 15.98 19.75
N TRP A 209 23.70 15.35 18.81
CA TRP A 209 24.01 15.90 17.50
C TRP A 209 22.81 16.06 16.60
N TYR A 210 21.73 15.27 16.80
CA TYR A 210 20.55 15.33 15.97
C TYR A 210 19.68 16.54 16.32
N LYS A 211 19.61 17.51 15.41
CA LYS A 211 18.86 18.77 15.62
C LYS A 211 17.36 18.64 15.31
N GLY A 212 16.94 17.50 14.81
CA GLY A 212 15.60 17.23 14.33
C GLY A 212 15.55 17.14 12.81
N TRP A 213 14.35 16.78 12.30
CA TRP A 213 14.07 16.73 10.88
C TRP A 213 13.41 18.04 10.42
N GLU A 214 13.60 18.36 9.16
CA GLU A 214 12.95 19.46 8.47
C GLU A 214 12.34 18.92 7.17
N LYS A 215 11.13 19.33 6.85
CA LYS A 215 10.50 18.99 5.59
C LYS A 215 9.87 20.21 4.93
N GLU A 216 10.03 20.33 3.62
CA GLU A 216 9.34 21.31 2.80
C GLU A 216 7.90 20.84 2.52
N THR A 217 6.92 21.70 2.77
CA THR A 217 5.51 21.49 2.49
C THR A 217 4.98 22.64 1.61
N LYS A 218 3.78 22.47 1.06
CA LYS A 218 3.11 23.56 0.30
C LYS A 218 2.85 24.81 1.14
N ALA A 219 2.68 24.64 2.44
CA ALA A 219 2.43 25.73 3.41
C ALA A 219 3.71 26.34 3.99
N GLY A 220 4.90 25.81 3.63
CA GLY A 220 6.19 26.22 4.17
C GLY A 220 7.00 25.08 4.74
N LYS A 221 7.90 25.37 5.68
CA LYS A 221 8.72 24.35 6.35
C LYS A 221 8.05 23.83 7.61
N SER A 222 8.12 22.53 7.82
CA SER A 222 7.71 21.83 9.04
C SER A 222 8.93 21.16 9.67
N THR A 223 9.04 21.21 10.99
CA THR A 223 10.16 20.66 11.75
C THR A 223 9.67 19.81 12.91
N GLY A 224 10.49 18.90 13.37
CA GLY A 224 10.24 18.07 14.54
C GLY A 224 11.44 17.21 14.87
N LYS A 225 11.35 16.40 15.93
CA LYS A 225 12.43 15.51 16.38
C LYS A 225 12.06 14.03 16.34
N THR A 226 10.79 13.70 16.54
CA THR A 226 10.33 12.33 16.71
C THR A 226 9.63 11.78 15.49
N LEU A 227 9.50 10.46 15.43
CA LEU A 227 8.74 9.79 14.39
C LEU A 227 7.23 10.13 14.48
N LEU A 228 6.68 10.25 15.70
CA LEU A 228 5.29 10.65 15.91
C LEU A 228 5.01 12.06 15.38
N GLU A 229 5.92 13.02 15.64
CA GLU A 229 5.82 14.37 15.08
C GLU A 229 5.90 14.37 13.55
N ALA A 230 6.71 13.48 12.95
CA ALA A 230 6.76 13.31 11.50
C ALA A 230 5.44 12.76 10.93
N ILE A 231 4.76 11.87 11.65
CA ILE A 231 3.43 11.38 11.30
C ILE A 231 2.40 12.51 11.37
N ASP A 232 2.44 13.33 12.42
CA ASP A 232 1.55 14.50 12.56
C ASP A 232 1.81 15.58 11.51
N ALA A 233 3.00 15.59 10.92
CA ALA A 233 3.37 16.49 9.81
C ALA A 233 2.96 15.97 8.42
N ILE A 234 2.30 14.81 8.32
CA ILE A 234 1.73 14.32 7.06
C ILE A 234 0.63 15.29 6.60
N GLU A 235 0.67 15.70 5.33
CA GLU A 235 -0.39 16.49 4.72
C GLU A 235 -1.62 15.60 4.52
N PRO A 236 -2.83 16.07 4.88
CA PRO A 236 -4.06 15.31 4.67
C PRO A 236 -4.21 14.94 3.19
N PRO A 237 -4.47 13.66 2.88
CA PRO A 237 -4.65 13.25 1.49
C PRO A 237 -5.97 13.76 0.93
N VAL A 238 -6.01 13.95 -0.40
CA VAL A 238 -7.24 14.29 -1.11
C VAL A 238 -8.21 13.12 -1.05
N ARG A 239 -9.45 13.40 -0.65
CA ARG A 239 -10.53 12.40 -0.51
C ARG A 239 -11.62 12.65 -1.56
N PRO A 240 -11.60 11.98 -2.74
CA PRO A 240 -12.53 12.21 -3.84
C PRO A 240 -13.91 11.56 -3.59
N SER A 241 -14.68 12.10 -2.65
CA SER A 241 -16.01 11.62 -2.28
C SER A 241 -17.09 11.94 -3.32
N ASN A 242 -16.87 12.92 -4.18
CA ASN A 242 -17.77 13.34 -5.23
C ASN A 242 -17.69 12.48 -6.52
N LYS A 243 -16.70 11.60 -6.62
CA LYS A 243 -16.59 10.66 -7.74
C LYS A 243 -17.45 9.42 -7.51
N PRO A 244 -17.79 8.65 -8.57
CA PRO A 244 -18.40 7.34 -8.42
C PRO A 244 -17.59 6.40 -7.54
N LEU A 245 -18.27 5.50 -6.82
CA LEU A 245 -17.64 4.55 -5.92
C LEU A 245 -16.69 3.62 -6.67
N ARG A 246 -15.46 3.52 -6.15
CA ARG A 246 -14.47 2.49 -6.50
C ARG A 246 -13.84 1.96 -5.23
N LEU A 247 -14.04 0.67 -4.97
CA LEU A 247 -13.56 -0.03 -3.78
C LEU A 247 -12.93 -1.37 -4.19
N PRO A 248 -11.62 -1.40 -4.45
CA PRO A 248 -10.90 -2.65 -4.70
C PRO A 248 -10.92 -3.57 -3.49
N LEU A 249 -11.24 -4.85 -3.69
CA LEU A 249 -11.29 -5.83 -2.63
C LEU A 249 -9.89 -6.36 -2.29
N GLN A 250 -9.52 -6.21 -1.03
CA GLN A 250 -8.31 -6.80 -0.46
C GLN A 250 -8.52 -8.27 -0.12
N ASP A 251 -9.70 -8.59 0.43
CA ASP A 251 -10.07 -9.95 0.80
C ASP A 251 -11.59 -10.10 0.90
N VAL A 252 -12.06 -11.35 1.05
CA VAL A 252 -13.48 -11.68 1.23
C VAL A 252 -13.60 -12.76 2.30
N TYR A 253 -14.27 -12.45 3.40
CA TYR A 253 -14.45 -13.36 4.52
C TYR A 253 -15.87 -13.92 4.59
N LYS A 254 -15.97 -15.14 5.07
CA LYS A 254 -17.23 -15.74 5.52
C LYS A 254 -17.26 -15.70 7.05
N ILE A 255 -18.13 -14.90 7.62
CA ILE A 255 -18.29 -14.76 9.07
C ILE A 255 -19.56 -15.47 9.50
N SER A 256 -19.43 -16.41 10.45
CA SER A 256 -20.57 -17.16 10.98
C SER A 256 -21.61 -16.20 11.57
N GLY A 257 -22.89 -16.41 11.26
CA GLY A 257 -23.99 -15.55 11.70
C GLY A 257 -24.14 -14.23 10.95
N ILE A 258 -23.10 -13.76 10.23
CA ILE A 258 -23.12 -12.48 9.49
C ILE A 258 -23.26 -12.73 7.97
N GLY A 259 -22.45 -13.60 7.42
CA GLY A 259 -22.42 -13.92 5.99
C GLY A 259 -21.12 -13.53 5.31
N THR A 260 -21.23 -13.13 4.04
CA THR A 260 -20.07 -12.71 3.24
C THR A 260 -19.74 -11.25 3.49
N VAL A 261 -18.47 -11.00 3.84
CA VAL A 261 -17.92 -9.67 4.15
C VAL A 261 -16.70 -9.41 3.30
N PRO A 262 -16.84 -8.73 2.16
CA PRO A 262 -15.72 -8.17 1.42
C PRO A 262 -15.06 -7.05 2.24
N VAL A 263 -13.74 -6.93 2.08
CA VAL A 263 -12.91 -5.93 2.77
C VAL A 263 -12.04 -5.21 1.75
N GLY A 264 -11.93 -3.90 1.87
CA GLY A 264 -11.05 -3.10 1.02
C GLY A 264 -11.05 -1.63 1.40
N ARG A 265 -10.22 -0.86 0.70
CA ARG A 265 -10.16 0.59 0.85
C ARG A 265 -11.13 1.25 -0.13
N VAL A 266 -11.91 2.21 0.35
CA VAL A 266 -12.67 3.12 -0.52
C VAL A 266 -11.68 4.05 -1.21
N GLU A 267 -11.53 3.95 -2.52
CA GLU A 267 -10.62 4.80 -3.30
C GLU A 267 -11.31 6.09 -3.74
N THR A 268 -12.53 5.98 -4.25
CA THR A 268 -13.39 7.11 -4.65
C THR A 268 -14.82 6.86 -4.25
N GLY A 269 -15.61 7.93 -4.15
CA GLY A 269 -17.03 7.85 -3.82
C GLY A 269 -17.26 7.47 -2.35
N VAL A 270 -18.49 7.12 -2.03
CA VAL A 270 -18.92 6.78 -0.68
C VAL A 270 -19.74 5.49 -0.73
N ILE A 271 -19.46 4.56 0.20
CA ILE A 271 -20.28 3.36 0.38
C ILE A 271 -21.18 3.51 1.61
N THR A 272 -22.46 3.19 1.46
CA THR A 272 -23.45 3.29 2.53
C THR A 272 -24.26 1.99 2.66
N PRO A 273 -24.76 1.68 3.86
CA PRO A 273 -25.75 0.62 4.01
C PRO A 273 -26.98 0.87 3.13
N GLY A 274 -27.49 -0.19 2.51
CA GLY A 274 -28.63 -0.11 1.55
C GLY A 274 -28.22 0.17 0.10
N MET A 275 -26.98 0.57 -0.17
CA MET A 275 -26.49 0.80 -1.53
C MET A 275 -26.49 -0.50 -2.33
N ILE A 276 -26.83 -0.40 -3.60
CA ILE A 276 -26.72 -1.49 -4.56
C ILE A 276 -25.36 -1.40 -5.24
N VAL A 277 -24.51 -2.39 -5.02
CA VAL A 277 -23.15 -2.42 -5.56
C VAL A 277 -23.03 -3.52 -6.62
N THR A 278 -22.18 -3.25 -7.61
CA THR A 278 -21.75 -4.21 -8.63
C THR A 278 -20.27 -4.49 -8.45
N PHE A 279 -19.91 -5.78 -8.43
CA PHE A 279 -18.54 -6.25 -8.39
C PHE A 279 -18.04 -6.55 -9.80
N ALA A 280 -16.98 -5.90 -10.23
CA ALA A 280 -16.31 -6.18 -11.49
C ALA A 280 -14.93 -6.83 -11.24
N PRO A 281 -14.48 -7.75 -12.08
CA PRO A 281 -15.11 -8.28 -13.30
C PRO A 281 -16.12 -9.42 -13.05
N ALA A 282 -16.42 -9.76 -11.79
CA ALA A 282 -17.31 -10.88 -11.44
C ALA A 282 -18.75 -10.68 -11.94
N ASN A 283 -19.15 -9.45 -12.24
CA ASN A 283 -20.47 -9.06 -12.67
C ASN A 283 -21.59 -9.54 -11.73
N VAL A 284 -21.40 -9.34 -10.43
CA VAL A 284 -22.35 -9.66 -9.36
C VAL A 284 -22.89 -8.38 -8.77
N THR A 285 -24.21 -8.22 -8.75
CA THR A 285 -24.90 -7.05 -8.17
C THR A 285 -25.67 -7.44 -6.93
N THR A 286 -25.48 -6.73 -5.85
CA THR A 286 -26.10 -7.03 -4.56
C THR A 286 -26.28 -5.77 -3.70
N GLU A 287 -27.02 -5.92 -2.60
CA GLU A 287 -27.25 -4.86 -1.61
C GLU A 287 -26.25 -4.96 -0.46
N VAL A 288 -25.69 -3.82 -0.06
CA VAL A 288 -24.86 -3.67 1.15
C VAL A 288 -25.76 -3.65 2.39
N LYS A 289 -25.53 -4.55 3.33
CA LYS A 289 -26.27 -4.61 4.60
C LYS A 289 -25.75 -3.65 5.64
N SER A 290 -24.43 -3.66 5.83
CA SER A 290 -23.73 -2.87 6.83
C SER A 290 -22.35 -2.49 6.31
N VAL A 291 -21.79 -1.41 6.84
CA VAL A 291 -20.42 -0.95 6.60
C VAL A 291 -19.76 -0.82 7.97
N GLU A 292 -18.57 -1.39 8.12
CA GLU A 292 -17.86 -1.41 9.39
C GLU A 292 -16.38 -1.10 9.19
N MET A 293 -15.80 -0.45 10.19
CA MET A 293 -14.36 -0.22 10.29
C MET A 293 -13.94 -0.39 11.75
N HIS A 294 -12.89 -1.18 11.98
CA HIS A 294 -12.37 -1.45 13.33
C HIS A 294 -13.46 -1.88 14.35
N HIS A 295 -14.35 -2.78 13.95
CA HIS A 295 -15.49 -3.29 14.74
C HIS A 295 -16.56 -2.22 15.11
N GLN A 296 -16.55 -1.07 14.44
CA GLN A 296 -17.57 -0.04 14.59
C GLN A 296 -18.41 0.07 13.32
N GLN A 297 -19.72 0.08 13.48
CA GLN A 297 -20.63 0.32 12.37
C GLN A 297 -20.55 1.78 11.92
N LEU A 298 -20.46 1.97 10.61
CA LEU A 298 -20.42 3.27 9.98
C LEU A 298 -21.73 3.56 9.25
N LYS A 299 -22.16 4.82 9.28
CA LYS A 299 -23.23 5.31 8.43
C LYS A 299 -22.79 5.43 6.97
N ALA A 300 -21.52 5.68 6.75
CA ALA A 300 -20.89 5.78 5.44
C ALA A 300 -19.39 5.44 5.53
N GLY A 301 -18.87 4.75 4.52
CA GLY A 301 -17.41 4.59 4.30
C GLY A 301 -16.96 5.63 3.28
N ASN A 302 -16.00 6.47 3.67
CA ASN A 302 -15.48 7.55 2.85
C ASN A 302 -14.16 7.18 2.17
N PRO A 303 -13.74 7.90 1.11
CA PRO A 303 -12.44 7.65 0.49
C PRO A 303 -11.30 7.66 1.52
N GLY A 304 -10.48 6.62 1.47
CA GLY A 304 -9.40 6.37 2.41
C GLY A 304 -9.74 5.42 3.55
N ASP A 305 -11.02 5.16 3.82
CA ASP A 305 -11.42 4.21 4.86
C ASP A 305 -11.19 2.78 4.39
N ASN A 306 -10.57 1.97 5.25
CA ASN A 306 -10.51 0.52 5.07
C ASN A 306 -11.71 -0.11 5.73
N VAL A 307 -12.67 -0.54 4.93
CA VAL A 307 -13.97 -1.01 5.42
C VAL A 307 -14.20 -2.48 5.11
N GLY A 308 -14.89 -3.17 6.03
CA GLY A 308 -15.60 -4.40 5.77
C GLY A 308 -17.07 -4.08 5.54
N PHE A 309 -17.68 -4.67 4.55
CA PHE A 309 -19.11 -4.47 4.28
C PHE A 309 -19.83 -5.79 4.02
N ASN A 310 -20.91 -6.00 4.76
CA ASN A 310 -21.71 -7.21 4.60
C ASN A 310 -22.58 -7.09 3.36
N VAL A 311 -22.61 -8.13 2.55
CA VAL A 311 -23.43 -8.19 1.32
C VAL A 311 -24.44 -9.33 1.38
N LYS A 312 -25.63 -9.09 0.77
CA LYS A 312 -26.73 -10.04 0.78
C LYS A 312 -26.60 -11.05 -0.38
N ASN A 313 -26.81 -12.33 -0.07
CA ASN A 313 -26.98 -13.41 -1.06
C ASN A 313 -25.81 -13.59 -2.04
N VAL A 314 -24.60 -13.32 -1.57
CA VAL A 314 -23.34 -13.53 -2.31
C VAL A 314 -22.48 -14.53 -1.55
N SER A 315 -21.96 -15.54 -2.24
CA SER A 315 -21.00 -16.49 -1.71
C SER A 315 -19.58 -15.94 -1.79
N VAL A 316 -18.72 -16.33 -0.86
CA VAL A 316 -17.26 -16.02 -0.90
C VAL A 316 -16.55 -16.56 -2.15
N LYS A 317 -17.18 -17.49 -2.90
CA LYS A 317 -16.64 -18.01 -4.15
C LYS A 317 -16.96 -17.12 -5.36
N GLU A 318 -17.95 -16.22 -5.24
CA GLU A 318 -18.43 -15.37 -6.34
C GLU A 318 -17.64 -14.06 -6.47
N VAL A 319 -17.07 -13.59 -5.39
CA VAL A 319 -16.23 -12.38 -5.34
C VAL A 319 -14.93 -12.69 -4.65
N ARG A 320 -13.85 -12.01 -5.05
CA ARG A 320 -12.50 -12.31 -4.56
C ARG A 320 -11.60 -11.09 -4.57
N ARG A 321 -10.42 -11.19 -3.96
CA ARG A 321 -9.33 -10.20 -4.07
C ARG A 321 -9.11 -9.80 -5.53
N GLY A 322 -8.94 -8.52 -5.78
CA GLY A 322 -8.77 -7.95 -7.12
C GLY A 322 -10.06 -7.55 -7.82
N ASN A 323 -11.22 -7.96 -7.32
CA ASN A 323 -12.49 -7.40 -7.78
C ASN A 323 -12.65 -5.96 -7.25
N VAL A 324 -13.46 -5.17 -7.94
CA VAL A 324 -13.77 -3.79 -7.58
C VAL A 324 -15.27 -3.66 -7.35
N ALA A 325 -15.66 -3.17 -6.18
CA ALA A 325 -17.04 -2.78 -5.89
C ALA A 325 -17.30 -1.36 -6.37
N SER A 326 -18.45 -1.14 -6.96
CA SER A 326 -18.90 0.15 -7.49
C SER A 326 -20.40 0.34 -7.28
N ASP A 327 -20.88 1.60 -7.37
CA ASP A 327 -22.32 1.88 -7.36
C ASP A 327 -22.93 1.38 -8.66
N SER A 328 -23.94 0.52 -8.57
CA SER A 328 -24.63 -0.04 -9.74
C SER A 328 -25.39 0.99 -10.57
N LYS A 329 -25.68 2.17 -9.99
CA LYS A 329 -26.47 3.24 -10.63
C LYS A 329 -25.63 4.43 -11.08
N ASN A 330 -24.36 4.49 -10.70
CA ASN A 330 -23.48 5.62 -10.98
C ASN A 330 -22.10 5.13 -11.46
N ASP A 331 -21.93 5.07 -12.78
CA ASP A 331 -20.71 4.61 -13.46
C ASP A 331 -20.19 3.26 -12.91
N PRO A 332 -20.97 2.16 -13.06
CA PRO A 332 -20.58 0.87 -12.55
C PRO A 332 -19.26 0.39 -13.18
N ALA A 333 -18.38 -0.17 -12.37
CA ALA A 333 -17.14 -0.76 -12.82
C ALA A 333 -17.42 -1.98 -13.72
N ALA A 334 -16.56 -2.20 -14.70
CA ALA A 334 -16.63 -3.32 -15.62
C ALA A 334 -15.27 -4.01 -15.77
N GLY A 335 -15.27 -5.25 -16.24
CA GLY A 335 -14.08 -5.91 -16.72
C GLY A 335 -13.54 -5.26 -18.00
N CYS A 336 -12.38 -5.66 -18.45
CA CYS A 336 -11.79 -5.18 -19.69
C CYS A 336 -11.30 -6.32 -20.58
N ASP A 337 -11.40 -6.10 -21.89
CA ASP A 337 -10.82 -6.99 -22.90
C ASP A 337 -9.36 -6.64 -23.16
N SER A 338 -9.05 -5.35 -23.17
CA SER A 338 -7.71 -4.82 -23.36
C SER A 338 -7.60 -3.40 -22.80
N PHE A 339 -6.39 -2.93 -22.65
CA PHE A 339 -6.12 -1.54 -22.31
C PHE A 339 -4.80 -1.08 -22.91
N ASN A 340 -4.69 0.21 -23.19
CA ASN A 340 -3.46 0.84 -23.63
C ASN A 340 -2.81 1.54 -22.45
N ALA A 341 -1.53 1.30 -22.26
CA ALA A 341 -0.76 1.87 -21.16
C ALA A 341 0.55 2.45 -21.61
N GLN A 342 0.97 3.52 -20.95
CA GLN A 342 2.33 4.02 -21.04
C GLN A 342 3.19 3.26 -20.04
N VAL A 343 4.18 2.54 -20.51
CA VAL A 343 5.07 1.69 -19.73
C VAL A 343 6.49 2.22 -19.78
N ILE A 344 7.17 2.22 -18.64
CA ILE A 344 8.60 2.51 -18.52
C ILE A 344 9.30 1.24 -18.05
N VAL A 345 10.23 0.74 -18.84
CA VAL A 345 11.03 -0.43 -18.50
C VAL A 345 12.19 0.00 -17.60
N LEU A 346 12.29 -0.61 -16.42
CA LEU A 346 13.26 -0.22 -15.39
C LEU A 346 14.46 -1.17 -15.34
N ASN A 347 14.19 -2.46 -15.20
CA ASN A 347 15.18 -3.46 -14.80
C ASN A 347 14.98 -4.82 -15.51
N HIS A 348 14.63 -4.82 -16.78
CA HIS A 348 14.53 -6.06 -17.54
C HIS A 348 15.91 -6.43 -18.13
N PRO A 349 16.40 -7.67 -17.95
CA PRO A 349 17.75 -8.06 -18.42
C PRO A 349 17.86 -8.20 -19.94
N GLY A 350 16.74 -8.34 -20.63
CA GLY A 350 16.68 -8.51 -22.09
C GLY A 350 15.78 -7.50 -22.78
N GLN A 351 15.33 -7.88 -23.96
CA GLN A 351 14.38 -7.12 -24.76
C GLN A 351 12.95 -7.60 -24.47
N VAL A 352 12.02 -6.66 -24.40
CA VAL A 352 10.60 -6.92 -24.24
C VAL A 352 9.92 -6.68 -25.58
N GLY A 353 9.31 -7.72 -26.14
CA GLY A 353 8.59 -7.67 -27.40
C GLY A 353 7.11 -8.04 -27.24
N ALA A 354 6.38 -8.01 -28.36
CA ALA A 354 5.02 -8.50 -28.41
C ALA A 354 4.96 -9.98 -28.00
N GLY A 355 3.96 -10.35 -27.20
CA GLY A 355 3.81 -11.70 -26.65
C GLY A 355 4.36 -11.88 -25.24
N TYR A 356 5.16 -10.95 -24.71
CA TYR A 356 5.60 -10.96 -23.32
C TYR A 356 4.40 -10.89 -22.36
N ALA A 357 4.35 -11.78 -21.36
CA ALA A 357 3.17 -11.95 -20.50
C ALA A 357 3.54 -12.01 -19.00
N PRO A 358 4.09 -10.92 -18.43
CA PRO A 358 4.44 -10.83 -17.02
C PRO A 358 3.22 -10.65 -16.13
N VAL A 359 3.42 -10.71 -14.80
CA VAL A 359 2.39 -10.37 -13.83
C VAL A 359 2.28 -8.84 -13.68
N LEU A 360 1.07 -8.31 -13.79
CA LEU A 360 0.74 -6.94 -13.44
C LEU A 360 0.11 -6.88 -12.05
N ASP A 361 0.60 -5.94 -11.26
CA ASP A 361 0.02 -5.56 -9.98
C ASP A 361 -0.64 -4.19 -10.14
N CYS A 362 -1.97 -4.19 -10.20
CA CYS A 362 -2.79 -2.99 -10.26
C CYS A 362 -3.81 -3.03 -9.14
N HIS A 363 -3.88 -1.97 -8.31
CA HIS A 363 -4.65 -1.96 -7.05
C HIS A 363 -4.45 -3.28 -6.26
N THR A 364 -5.50 -4.07 -6.03
CA THR A 364 -5.41 -5.36 -5.32
C THR A 364 -5.34 -6.57 -6.25
N ALA A 365 -5.31 -6.36 -7.58
CA ALA A 365 -5.23 -7.42 -8.57
C ALA A 365 -3.79 -7.77 -8.95
N HIS A 366 -3.52 -9.06 -9.09
CA HIS A 366 -2.23 -9.63 -9.50
C HIS A 366 -2.49 -10.61 -10.63
N ILE A 367 -2.45 -10.13 -11.87
CA ILE A 367 -2.87 -10.88 -13.05
C ILE A 367 -1.82 -10.78 -14.14
N ALA A 368 -1.47 -11.93 -14.76
CA ALA A 368 -0.61 -11.93 -15.92
C ALA A 368 -1.31 -11.21 -17.08
N CYS A 369 -0.62 -10.27 -17.71
CA CYS A 369 -1.11 -9.52 -18.86
C CYS A 369 -0.11 -9.61 -20.00
N LYS A 370 -0.62 -9.92 -21.20
CA LYS A 370 0.19 -10.01 -22.40
C LYS A 370 0.43 -8.62 -22.99
N PHE A 371 1.66 -8.28 -23.31
CA PHE A 371 2.01 -7.17 -24.18
C PHE A 371 1.61 -7.58 -25.62
N ALA A 372 0.36 -7.30 -25.99
CA ALA A 372 -0.18 -7.76 -27.27
C ALA A 372 0.50 -7.04 -28.44
N GLU A 373 0.65 -5.73 -28.32
CA GLU A 373 1.27 -4.88 -29.34
C GLU A 373 2.09 -3.77 -28.67
N LEU A 374 3.27 -3.49 -29.19
CA LEU A 374 4.04 -2.29 -28.89
C LEU A 374 3.62 -1.23 -29.90
N LEU A 375 2.83 -0.23 -29.45
CA LEU A 375 2.23 0.74 -30.36
C LEU A 375 3.22 1.84 -30.77
N GLU A 376 3.89 2.43 -29.78
CA GLU A 376 4.83 3.53 -29.98
C GLU A 376 5.91 3.47 -28.92
N LYS A 377 7.15 3.79 -29.31
CA LYS A 377 8.20 4.18 -28.38
C LYS A 377 8.14 5.68 -28.19
N ILE A 378 8.29 6.15 -26.96
CA ILE A 378 8.19 7.57 -26.61
C ILE A 378 9.45 8.08 -25.92
N ASP A 379 9.75 9.34 -26.13
CA ASP A 379 10.77 10.05 -25.36
C ASP A 379 10.25 10.37 -23.96
N ARG A 380 10.94 9.92 -22.93
CA ARG A 380 10.52 10.07 -21.52
C ARG A 380 10.41 11.52 -21.08
N ARG A 381 11.17 12.42 -21.67
CA ARG A 381 11.24 13.83 -21.29
C ARG A 381 10.16 14.65 -21.98
N THR A 382 9.94 14.41 -23.27
CA THR A 382 9.01 15.19 -24.08
C THR A 382 7.63 14.54 -24.23
N GLY A 383 7.52 13.23 -23.97
CA GLY A 383 6.29 12.44 -24.18
C GLY A 383 5.94 12.21 -25.66
N LYS A 384 6.81 12.65 -26.59
CA LYS A 384 6.57 12.51 -28.05
C LYS A 384 6.96 11.13 -28.55
N ALA A 385 6.21 10.63 -29.53
CA ALA A 385 6.54 9.39 -30.23
C ALA A 385 7.87 9.52 -30.95
N THR A 386 8.75 8.52 -30.78
CA THR A 386 10.06 8.45 -31.44
C THR A 386 10.12 7.34 -32.48
N GLU A 387 9.33 6.28 -32.31
CA GLU A 387 9.28 5.14 -33.21
C GLU A 387 7.87 4.53 -33.17
N ALA A 388 7.26 4.32 -34.33
CA ALA A 388 5.98 3.63 -34.45
C ALA A 388 6.20 2.11 -34.53
N SER A 389 5.36 1.35 -33.84
CA SER A 389 5.37 -0.13 -33.85
C SER A 389 6.78 -0.74 -33.64
N PRO A 390 7.50 -0.39 -32.54
CA PRO A 390 8.82 -0.93 -32.30
C PRO A 390 8.77 -2.45 -32.15
N LYS A 391 9.80 -3.14 -32.63
CA LYS A 391 9.90 -4.60 -32.49
C LYS A 391 10.15 -5.03 -31.04
N PHE A 392 10.86 -4.22 -30.29
CA PHE A 392 11.16 -4.45 -28.87
C PHE A 392 11.43 -3.14 -28.14
N ILE A 393 11.32 -3.19 -26.83
CA ILE A 393 11.76 -2.16 -25.90
C ILE A 393 12.71 -2.78 -24.85
N LYS A 394 13.57 -1.98 -24.25
CA LYS A 394 14.57 -2.41 -23.28
C LYS A 394 14.61 -1.49 -22.06
N SER A 395 15.38 -1.86 -21.05
CA SER A 395 15.57 -1.03 -19.85
C SER A 395 15.94 0.41 -20.21
N GLY A 396 15.23 1.36 -19.62
CA GLY A 396 15.33 2.79 -19.88
C GLY A 396 14.34 3.32 -20.92
N ASP A 397 13.74 2.47 -21.74
CA ASP A 397 12.75 2.87 -22.74
C ASP A 397 11.37 3.11 -22.10
N ALA A 398 10.62 4.01 -22.75
CA ALA A 398 9.19 4.19 -22.50
C ALA A 398 8.40 3.95 -23.79
N ALA A 399 7.24 3.34 -23.67
CA ALA A 399 6.41 2.99 -24.81
C ALA A 399 4.92 3.00 -24.45
N ILE A 400 4.08 3.18 -25.46
CA ILE A 400 2.66 2.89 -25.40
C ILE A 400 2.46 1.44 -25.83
N VAL A 401 1.81 0.65 -24.99
CA VAL A 401 1.64 -0.79 -25.16
C VAL A 401 0.15 -1.14 -25.03
N LYS A 402 -0.34 -1.96 -25.96
CA LYS A 402 -1.65 -2.62 -25.82
C LYS A 402 -1.47 -3.88 -25.00
N MET A 403 -2.24 -3.98 -23.92
CA MET A 403 -2.15 -5.06 -22.96
C MET A 403 -3.47 -5.84 -22.90
N VAL A 404 -3.35 -7.17 -22.82
CA VAL A 404 -4.50 -8.08 -22.73
C VAL A 404 -4.35 -8.93 -21.47
N PRO A 405 -5.28 -8.82 -20.51
CA PRO A 405 -5.27 -9.66 -19.31
C PRO A 405 -5.50 -11.14 -19.63
N SER A 406 -4.78 -12.04 -18.97
CA SER A 406 -4.98 -13.50 -19.10
C SER A 406 -6.19 -14.01 -18.34
N LYS A 407 -6.73 -13.22 -17.42
CA LYS A 407 -7.93 -13.50 -16.61
C LYS A 407 -8.76 -12.23 -16.52
N PRO A 408 -10.07 -12.35 -16.26
CA PRO A 408 -10.92 -11.18 -16.06
C PRO A 408 -10.31 -10.21 -15.03
N MET A 409 -10.25 -8.94 -15.41
CA MET A 409 -9.60 -7.87 -14.64
C MET A 409 -10.39 -6.58 -14.78
N CYS A 410 -10.50 -5.81 -13.72
CA CYS A 410 -11.08 -4.47 -13.72
C CYS A 410 -9.98 -3.42 -13.51
N VAL A 411 -9.82 -2.57 -14.49
CA VAL A 411 -8.90 -1.42 -14.45
C VAL A 411 -9.59 -0.19 -15.02
N GLU A 412 -9.06 0.98 -14.70
CA GLU A 412 -9.60 2.27 -15.14
C GLU A 412 -8.48 3.14 -15.74
N PRO A 413 -8.80 4.10 -16.62
CA PRO A 413 -7.84 5.11 -17.03
C PRO A 413 -7.30 5.90 -15.82
N PHE A 414 -6.01 6.19 -15.84
CA PHE A 414 -5.34 6.93 -14.75
C PHE A 414 -5.96 8.32 -14.54
N THR A 415 -6.38 8.99 -15.60
CA THR A 415 -7.01 10.30 -15.54
C THR A 415 -8.33 10.31 -14.77
N ASP A 416 -9.08 9.21 -14.83
CA ASP A 416 -10.41 9.09 -14.24
C ASP A 416 -10.33 8.57 -12.80
N TYR A 417 -9.61 7.48 -12.61
CA TYR A 417 -9.42 6.82 -11.32
C TYR A 417 -7.96 6.44 -11.11
N PRO A 418 -7.10 7.37 -10.68
CA PRO A 418 -5.66 7.14 -10.54
C PRO A 418 -5.27 5.87 -9.78
N PRO A 419 -5.92 5.49 -8.66
CA PRO A 419 -5.58 4.26 -7.94
C PRO A 419 -5.80 2.97 -8.74
N LEU A 420 -6.73 2.99 -9.71
CA LEU A 420 -7.04 1.84 -10.57
C LEU A 420 -6.37 1.93 -11.94
N GLY A 421 -5.60 2.99 -12.20
CA GLY A 421 -4.97 3.29 -13.49
C GLY A 421 -3.44 3.26 -13.48
N ARG A 422 -2.82 2.79 -12.42
CA ARG A 422 -1.36 2.64 -12.32
C ARG A 422 -1.02 1.22 -11.89
N PHE A 423 0.09 0.70 -12.39
CA PHE A 423 0.49 -0.67 -12.13
C PHE A 423 2.01 -0.85 -12.13
N ALA A 424 2.44 -1.91 -11.47
CA ALA A 424 3.79 -2.45 -11.55
C ALA A 424 3.78 -3.74 -12.38
N VAL A 425 4.84 -3.93 -13.16
CA VAL A 425 5.09 -5.16 -13.92
C VAL A 425 6.16 -5.95 -13.21
N ARG A 426 5.83 -7.18 -12.84
CA ARG A 426 6.76 -8.08 -12.13
C ARG A 426 7.10 -9.31 -12.96
N ASP A 427 8.38 -9.58 -13.00
CA ASP A 427 8.96 -10.79 -13.55
C ASP A 427 10.25 -11.13 -12.81
N MET A 428 10.68 -12.38 -12.83
CA MET A 428 11.94 -12.82 -12.21
C MET A 428 12.09 -12.38 -10.74
N ARG A 429 10.97 -12.32 -10.00
CA ARG A 429 10.90 -11.90 -8.58
C ARG A 429 11.30 -10.44 -8.32
N GLN A 430 11.24 -9.58 -9.32
CA GLN A 430 11.54 -8.15 -9.22
C GLN A 430 10.57 -7.32 -10.05
N THR A 431 10.51 -6.03 -9.77
CA THR A 431 9.75 -5.06 -10.58
C THR A 431 10.58 -4.68 -11.80
N VAL A 432 10.12 -5.07 -12.98
CA VAL A 432 10.83 -4.85 -14.26
C VAL A 432 10.34 -3.63 -15.02
N ALA A 433 9.10 -3.21 -14.77
CA ALA A 433 8.53 -2.01 -15.38
C ALA A 433 7.41 -1.42 -14.51
N VAL A 434 7.05 -0.19 -14.82
CA VAL A 434 5.89 0.50 -14.22
C VAL A 434 5.09 1.16 -15.33
N GLY A 435 3.79 1.35 -15.10
CA GLY A 435 2.96 1.95 -16.12
C GLY A 435 1.72 2.66 -15.59
N VAL A 436 1.15 3.49 -16.48
CA VAL A 436 -0.13 4.17 -16.28
C VAL A 436 -1.05 3.86 -17.45
N ILE A 437 -2.31 3.57 -17.15
CA ILE A 437 -3.33 3.22 -18.14
C ILE A 437 -3.87 4.50 -18.77
N LYS A 438 -3.87 4.55 -20.10
CA LYS A 438 -4.36 5.66 -20.90
C LYS A 438 -5.81 5.49 -21.33
N SER A 439 -6.16 4.27 -21.76
CA SER A 439 -7.50 3.93 -22.22
C SER A 439 -7.81 2.47 -21.94
N VAL A 440 -9.08 2.16 -21.75
CA VAL A 440 -9.58 0.83 -21.45
C VAL A 440 -10.70 0.46 -22.43
N VAL A 441 -10.61 -0.72 -23.01
CA VAL A 441 -11.72 -1.34 -23.74
C VAL A 441 -12.50 -2.18 -22.74
N LYS A 442 -13.57 -1.60 -22.18
CA LYS A 442 -14.42 -2.27 -21.21
C LYS A 442 -15.26 -3.35 -21.90
N ASN A 443 -15.40 -4.51 -21.25
CA ASN A 443 -16.36 -5.50 -21.69
C ASN A 443 -17.67 -5.37 -20.91
N ALA A 444 -18.79 -5.49 -21.61
CA ALA A 444 -20.11 -5.41 -21.01
C ALA A 444 -20.41 -6.57 -20.02
N GLY A 445 -19.52 -7.57 -19.94
CA GLY A 445 -19.79 -8.81 -19.23
C GLY A 445 -20.96 -9.58 -19.82
N GLY A 446 -20.99 -10.91 -19.63
CA GLY A 446 -22.21 -11.69 -19.87
C GLY A 446 -23.34 -11.32 -18.91
N ALA A 447 -24.50 -11.95 -19.02
CA ALA A 447 -25.61 -11.77 -18.09
C ALA A 447 -25.13 -11.93 -16.63
N GLY A 448 -25.08 -10.82 -15.87
CA GLY A 448 -24.58 -10.79 -14.51
C GLY A 448 -25.57 -11.38 -13.51
N LYS A 449 -25.09 -11.81 -12.38
CA LYS A 449 -25.94 -12.23 -11.27
C LYS A 449 -26.48 -10.99 -10.54
N VAL A 450 -27.79 -10.82 -10.56
CA VAL A 450 -28.48 -9.84 -9.71
C VAL A 450 -29.15 -10.58 -8.55
N THR A 451 -28.78 -10.26 -7.32
CA THR A 451 -29.37 -10.90 -6.15
C THR A 451 -30.84 -10.49 -5.95
N LYS A 452 -31.63 -11.35 -5.31
CA LYS A 452 -33.03 -11.04 -4.99
C LYS A 452 -33.18 -9.76 -4.16
N ALA A 453 -32.18 -9.45 -3.33
CA ALA A 453 -32.15 -8.22 -2.51
C ALA A 453 -31.99 -6.98 -3.41
N ALA A 454 -31.06 -6.99 -4.34
CA ALA A 454 -30.84 -5.89 -5.29
C ALA A 454 -32.08 -5.69 -6.21
N ALA A 455 -32.69 -6.76 -6.68
CA ALA A 455 -33.90 -6.69 -7.51
C ALA A 455 -35.10 -6.06 -6.78
N LYS A 456 -35.22 -6.29 -5.48
CA LYS A 456 -36.29 -5.66 -4.65
C LYS A 456 -35.99 -4.17 -4.37
N ALA A 457 -34.75 -3.82 -4.13
CA ALA A 457 -34.35 -2.44 -3.86
C ALA A 457 -34.43 -1.53 -5.10
N GLY A 458 -34.28 -2.11 -6.31
CA GLY A 458 -34.47 -1.39 -7.58
C GLY A 458 -35.92 -1.10 -7.97
N LYS A 459 -36.90 -1.67 -7.24
CA LYS A 459 -38.36 -1.46 -7.48
C LYS A 459 -38.96 -0.44 -6.49
N LYS A 460 -38.22 0.07 -5.54
CA LYS A 460 -38.58 1.18 -4.65
C LYS A 460 -37.90 2.47 -5.15
#